data_346efed3762cebd14ae6b4554f3dd417
#
_entry.id   346efed3762cebd14ae6b4554f3dd417
#
_cell.length_a   1.000
_cell.length_b   1.000
_cell.length_c   1.000
_cell.angle_alpha   90.00
_cell.angle_beta   90.00
_cell.angle_gamma   90.00
#
_symmetry.space_group_name_H-M   'P 1'
#
loop_
_entity.id
_entity.type
_entity.pdbx_description
1 polymer ?
#
loop_
_entity_poly.entity_id
_entity_poly.type
_entity_poly.pdbx_seq_one_letter_code
_entity_poly.pdbx_strand_id
1 'polypeptide(L)'
;MEEKERARALELTLGQIEKQFGKGSILRLGSKEAIMPVSVISTGSIALDAALGIGGFPRGRVCEIYGPESSGKTTIALQVVAEAQKVGGMAAYVDVEHALDPVYARKLGVDVDNLLVSQPDYGEQALEITSALIRSGSIDVLVVDSVAALVPKAELDGEMGESHMGLQARLMSQALRKLTGVVDKSKTCLIFINQIREKIGVMFGNPETTTGGRALKFYASVRVDIRRIAAIKDGEAVIGNRTKVKVVKNKLAAPFREAEFDIIYGEGISREGDLMDLSLAQNLIEKSGSWFSYKGERIGQGRENAKQFLKDNADIRQQIETDIRKALGLIKPEQAVNGGANPPVKGEPPPAARQAPASAATRTR
;
A
#
# COMPACT_ATOMS: atom_id res chain seq x y z
N MET A 1 -17.32 -19.59 -43.38
CA MET A 1 -15.88 -19.48 -43.13
C MET A 1 -15.47 -20.64 -42.27
N GLU A 2 -14.63 -21.54 -42.79
CA GLU A 2 -14.21 -22.72 -42.04
C GLU A 2 -13.39 -22.31 -40.79
N GLU A 3 -13.41 -23.11 -39.75
CA GLU A 3 -12.73 -22.85 -38.47
C GLU A 3 -11.21 -22.60 -38.66
N LYS A 4 -10.60 -23.28 -39.61
CA LYS A 4 -9.19 -23.08 -40.00
C LYS A 4 -8.90 -21.71 -40.62
N GLU A 5 -9.82 -21.18 -41.44
CA GLU A 5 -9.67 -19.85 -42.04
C GLU A 5 -9.78 -18.73 -41.00
N ARG A 6 -10.69 -18.91 -40.04
CA ARG A 6 -10.86 -17.98 -38.87
C ARG A 6 -9.60 -17.95 -38.00
N ALA A 7 -9.03 -19.13 -37.69
CA ALA A 7 -7.82 -19.23 -36.89
C ALA A 7 -6.63 -18.51 -37.58
N ARG A 8 -6.46 -18.73 -38.90
CA ARG A 8 -5.38 -18.10 -39.68
C ARG A 8 -5.55 -16.59 -39.78
N ALA A 9 -6.76 -16.11 -40.01
CA ALA A 9 -7.06 -14.68 -40.05
C ALA A 9 -6.77 -14.01 -38.69
N LEU A 10 -7.13 -14.69 -37.59
CA LEU A 10 -6.82 -14.21 -36.24
C LEU A 10 -5.30 -14.13 -35.97
N GLU A 11 -4.54 -15.16 -36.34
CA GLU A 11 -3.09 -15.18 -36.19
C GLU A 11 -2.41 -14.03 -36.94
N LEU A 12 -2.82 -13.79 -38.17
CA LEU A 12 -2.33 -12.65 -38.96
C LEU A 12 -2.64 -11.31 -38.27
N THR A 13 -3.85 -11.15 -37.76
CA THR A 13 -4.28 -9.93 -37.04
C THR A 13 -3.47 -9.74 -35.76
N LEU A 14 -3.25 -10.82 -34.97
CA LEU A 14 -2.42 -10.76 -33.76
C LEU A 14 -0.99 -10.34 -34.08
N GLY A 15 -0.39 -10.90 -35.14
CA GLY A 15 0.95 -10.50 -35.60
C GLY A 15 1.03 -9.04 -36.09
N GLN A 16 -0.04 -8.51 -36.71
CA GLN A 16 -0.11 -7.08 -37.06
C GLN A 16 -0.20 -6.18 -35.85
N ILE A 17 -1.03 -6.54 -34.85
CA ILE A 17 -1.16 -5.81 -33.59
C ILE A 17 0.20 -5.75 -32.86
N GLU A 18 0.90 -6.87 -32.75
CA GLU A 18 2.22 -6.92 -32.13
C GLU A 18 3.28 -6.10 -32.87
N LYS A 19 3.22 -6.06 -34.20
CA LYS A 19 4.12 -5.20 -35.01
C LYS A 19 3.82 -3.71 -34.82
N GLN A 20 2.55 -3.35 -34.71
CA GLN A 20 2.13 -1.96 -34.63
C GLN A 20 2.25 -1.39 -33.21
N PHE A 21 1.94 -2.17 -32.17
CA PHE A 21 1.82 -1.72 -30.77
C PHE A 21 2.89 -2.32 -29.85
N GLY A 22 3.74 -3.19 -30.34
CA GLY A 22 4.79 -3.86 -29.59
C GLY A 22 4.39 -5.24 -29.04
N LYS A 23 5.41 -6.07 -28.74
CA LYS A 23 5.21 -7.39 -28.12
C LYS A 23 4.47 -7.25 -26.78
N GLY A 24 3.49 -8.12 -26.54
CA GLY A 24 2.69 -8.10 -25.31
C GLY A 24 1.52 -7.13 -25.33
N SER A 25 1.26 -6.42 -26.44
CA SER A 25 0.07 -5.57 -26.61
C SER A 25 -1.23 -6.36 -26.58
N ILE A 26 -1.16 -7.65 -26.91
CA ILE A 26 -2.26 -8.60 -26.79
C ILE A 26 -1.72 -9.92 -26.25
N LEU A 27 -2.39 -10.48 -25.23
CA LEU A 27 -2.00 -11.73 -24.59
C LEU A 27 -3.21 -12.67 -24.48
N ARG A 28 -2.96 -13.97 -24.60
CA ARG A 28 -3.95 -14.98 -24.23
C ARG A 28 -3.97 -15.12 -22.71
N LEU A 29 -5.10 -14.94 -22.06
CA LEU A 29 -5.22 -14.93 -20.59
C LEU A 29 -4.70 -16.21 -19.92
N GLY A 30 -4.69 -17.36 -20.62
CA GLY A 30 -4.14 -18.64 -20.13
C GLY A 30 -2.63 -18.82 -20.41
N SER A 31 -1.94 -17.86 -21.03
CA SER A 31 -0.51 -17.98 -21.27
C SER A 31 0.29 -17.73 -19.98
N LYS A 32 1.48 -18.31 -19.85
CA LYS A 32 2.36 -18.12 -18.68
C LYS A 32 2.72 -16.65 -18.45
N GLU A 33 2.84 -15.88 -19.53
CA GLU A 33 3.12 -14.44 -19.48
C GLU A 33 1.94 -13.62 -18.93
N ALA A 34 0.71 -14.08 -19.11
CA ALA A 34 -0.49 -13.42 -18.59
C ALA A 34 -0.76 -13.71 -17.10
N ILE A 35 -0.21 -14.82 -16.57
CA ILE A 35 -0.41 -15.28 -15.18
C ILE A 35 0.79 -14.84 -14.33
N MET A 36 1.22 -13.59 -14.42
CA MET A 36 2.24 -13.09 -13.49
C MET A 36 1.59 -12.78 -12.12
N PRO A 37 2.13 -13.32 -11.01
CA PRO A 37 1.66 -12.94 -9.68
C PRO A 37 1.88 -11.44 -9.49
N VAL A 38 0.86 -10.76 -8.98
CA VAL A 38 0.97 -9.34 -8.67
C VAL A 38 1.94 -9.17 -7.51
N SER A 39 2.98 -8.38 -7.71
CA SER A 39 3.90 -8.00 -6.64
C SER A 39 3.16 -7.10 -5.65
N VAL A 40 3.42 -7.28 -4.36
CA VAL A 40 2.75 -6.56 -3.28
C VAL A 40 3.74 -5.94 -2.31
N ILE A 41 3.26 -5.00 -1.51
CA ILE A 41 3.94 -4.44 -0.34
C ILE A 41 3.12 -4.84 0.88
N SER A 42 3.72 -5.50 1.86
CA SER A 42 3.08 -5.86 3.12
C SER A 42 2.54 -4.61 3.84
N THR A 43 1.45 -4.78 4.56
CA THR A 43 0.87 -3.69 5.38
C THR A 43 1.50 -3.57 6.76
N GLY A 44 2.37 -4.52 7.13
CA GLY A 44 2.89 -4.65 8.49
C GLY A 44 1.96 -5.44 9.42
N SER A 45 0.69 -5.68 9.04
CA SER A 45 -0.26 -6.58 9.70
C SER A 45 -0.48 -7.83 8.86
N ILE A 46 -0.21 -9.00 9.41
CA ILE A 46 -0.45 -10.27 8.73
C ILE A 46 -1.94 -10.52 8.55
N ALA A 47 -2.75 -10.08 9.51
CA ALA A 47 -4.21 -10.17 9.42
C ALA A 47 -4.74 -9.36 8.23
N LEU A 48 -4.24 -8.13 8.02
CA LEU A 48 -4.64 -7.31 6.89
C LEU A 48 -4.09 -7.85 5.57
N ASP A 49 -2.84 -8.32 5.54
CA ASP A 49 -2.24 -8.96 4.38
C ASP A 49 -3.07 -10.19 3.93
N ALA A 50 -3.56 -11.00 4.89
CA ALA A 50 -4.44 -12.13 4.64
C ALA A 50 -5.84 -11.69 4.17
N ALA A 51 -6.41 -10.63 4.75
CA ALA A 51 -7.69 -10.08 4.34
C ALA A 51 -7.64 -9.52 2.91
N LEU A 52 -6.52 -8.91 2.50
CA LEU A 52 -6.26 -8.48 1.14
C LEU A 52 -6.15 -9.66 0.15
N GLY A 53 -5.85 -10.86 0.63
CA GLY A 53 -5.87 -12.11 -0.14
C GLY A 53 -4.72 -12.30 -1.12
N ILE A 54 -3.84 -11.30 -1.25
CA ILE A 54 -2.64 -11.31 -2.10
C ILE A 54 -1.37 -11.03 -1.31
N GLY A 55 -1.49 -10.82 0.02
CA GLY A 55 -0.33 -10.64 0.92
C GLY A 55 0.11 -9.19 1.12
N GLY A 56 -0.70 -8.21 0.74
CA GLY A 56 -0.39 -6.79 0.92
C GLY A 56 -1.07 -5.88 -0.09
N PHE A 57 -0.65 -4.61 -0.15
CA PHE A 57 -1.11 -3.68 -1.19
C PHE A 57 -0.41 -3.94 -2.52
N PRO A 58 -1.18 -3.97 -3.64
CA PRO A 58 -0.66 -4.33 -4.95
C PRO A 58 0.21 -3.22 -5.55
N ARG A 59 1.37 -3.58 -6.08
CA ARG A 59 2.17 -2.68 -6.92
C ARG A 59 1.50 -2.48 -8.29
N GLY A 60 1.71 -1.31 -8.88
CA GLY A 60 1.09 -0.96 -10.15
C GLY A 60 -0.41 -0.67 -10.06
N ARG A 61 -0.92 -0.37 -8.86
CA ARG A 61 -2.35 -0.13 -8.63
C ARG A 61 -2.59 1.09 -7.75
N VAL A 62 -3.77 1.68 -7.96
CA VAL A 62 -4.32 2.71 -7.09
C VAL A 62 -5.09 2.03 -5.96
N CYS A 63 -4.78 2.41 -4.72
CA CYS A 63 -5.42 1.94 -3.49
C CYS A 63 -6.01 3.12 -2.72
N GLU A 64 -7.09 2.89 -1.99
CA GLU A 64 -7.69 3.89 -1.11
C GLU A 64 -7.82 3.33 0.30
N ILE A 65 -7.32 4.09 1.28
CA ILE A 65 -7.48 3.86 2.71
C ILE A 65 -8.39 4.97 3.24
N TYR A 66 -9.57 4.62 3.78
CA TYR A 66 -10.49 5.62 4.28
C TYR A 66 -11.13 5.21 5.60
N GLY A 67 -11.61 6.18 6.33
CA GLY A 67 -12.26 5.97 7.63
C GLY A 67 -12.43 7.28 8.40
N PRO A 68 -13.06 7.21 9.59
CA PRO A 68 -13.19 8.34 10.47
C PRO A 68 -11.84 8.93 10.89
N GLU A 69 -11.89 10.09 11.49
CA GLU A 69 -10.72 10.70 12.13
C GLU A 69 -10.15 9.80 13.22
N SER A 70 -8.83 9.83 13.41
CA SER A 70 -8.11 9.02 14.42
C SER A 70 -8.34 7.50 14.34
N SER A 71 -8.75 6.98 13.18
CA SER A 71 -8.96 5.54 12.96
C SER A 71 -7.67 4.75 12.66
N GLY A 72 -6.54 5.43 12.41
CA GLY A 72 -5.24 4.80 12.08
C GLY A 72 -4.89 4.77 10.60
N LYS A 73 -5.54 5.58 9.74
CA LYS A 73 -5.26 5.64 8.29
C LYS A 73 -3.79 5.94 7.98
N THR A 74 -3.30 7.05 8.53
CA THR A 74 -1.90 7.49 8.36
C THR A 74 -0.92 6.48 8.94
N THR A 75 -1.25 5.86 10.08
CA THR A 75 -0.42 4.79 10.69
C THR A 75 -0.24 3.61 9.75
N ILE A 76 -1.32 3.10 9.13
CA ILE A 76 -1.21 1.99 8.16
C ILE A 76 -0.43 2.42 6.92
N ALA A 77 -0.67 3.62 6.39
CA ALA A 77 0.06 4.10 5.23
C ALA A 77 1.58 4.23 5.49
N LEU A 78 1.97 4.76 6.65
CA LEU A 78 3.37 4.85 7.07
C LEU A 78 3.99 3.46 7.33
N GLN A 79 3.23 2.51 7.84
CA GLN A 79 3.70 1.13 7.98
C GLN A 79 3.97 0.49 6.61
N VAL A 80 3.10 0.71 5.62
CA VAL A 80 3.33 0.25 4.23
C VAL A 80 4.61 0.88 3.65
N VAL A 81 4.83 2.18 3.91
CA VAL A 81 6.09 2.87 3.55
C VAL A 81 7.29 2.19 4.19
N ALA A 82 7.23 1.94 5.50
CA ALA A 82 8.31 1.26 6.23
C ALA A 82 8.57 -0.16 5.68
N GLU A 83 7.52 -0.94 5.39
CA GLU A 83 7.66 -2.28 4.80
C GLU A 83 8.27 -2.24 3.38
N ALA A 84 7.93 -1.22 2.58
CA ALA A 84 8.56 -1.02 1.27
C ALA A 84 10.05 -0.70 1.39
N GLN A 85 10.43 0.19 2.31
CA GLN A 85 11.82 0.58 2.55
C GLN A 85 12.66 -0.57 3.11
N LYS A 86 12.12 -1.43 3.98
CA LYS A 86 12.81 -2.62 4.52
C LYS A 86 13.30 -3.59 3.44
N VAL A 87 12.63 -3.63 2.29
CA VAL A 87 13.04 -4.46 1.15
C VAL A 87 13.82 -3.66 0.09
N GLY A 88 14.31 -2.47 0.45
CA GLY A 88 15.11 -1.60 -0.43
C GLY A 88 14.30 -0.78 -1.41
N GLY A 89 12.98 -0.66 -1.23
CA GLY A 89 12.10 0.14 -2.08
C GLY A 89 12.18 1.63 -1.74
N MET A 90 11.99 2.48 -2.78
CA MET A 90 11.90 3.92 -2.65
C MET A 90 10.46 4.36 -2.35
N ALA A 91 10.32 5.28 -1.41
CA ALA A 91 9.03 5.78 -0.97
C ALA A 91 8.90 7.30 -1.10
N ALA A 92 7.69 7.76 -1.41
CA ALA A 92 7.35 9.18 -1.42
C ALA A 92 6.03 9.43 -0.68
N TYR A 93 5.92 10.60 -0.06
CA TYR A 93 4.77 11.04 0.70
C TYR A 93 4.38 12.46 0.28
N VAL A 94 3.18 12.62 -0.23
CA VAL A 94 2.61 13.92 -0.58
C VAL A 94 1.67 14.32 0.55
N ASP A 95 2.19 15.16 1.44
CA ASP A 95 1.53 15.62 2.67
C ASP A 95 0.76 16.90 2.39
N VAL A 96 -0.48 16.76 1.96
CA VAL A 96 -1.37 17.89 1.63
C VAL A 96 -2.00 18.51 2.89
N GLU A 97 -2.06 17.73 3.98
CA GLU A 97 -2.56 18.23 5.28
C GLU A 97 -1.48 18.96 6.09
N HIS A 98 -0.20 18.90 5.67
CA HIS A 98 0.96 19.44 6.40
C HIS A 98 1.06 18.91 7.85
N ALA A 99 0.71 17.64 8.03
CA ALA A 99 0.55 17.02 9.35
C ALA A 99 1.49 15.82 9.59
N LEU A 100 2.41 15.54 8.67
CA LEU A 100 3.36 14.43 8.82
C LEU A 100 4.36 14.72 9.94
N ASP A 101 4.32 13.91 10.99
CA ASP A 101 5.30 13.94 12.09
C ASP A 101 6.47 12.97 11.79
N PRO A 102 7.68 13.47 11.53
CA PRO A 102 8.85 12.63 11.26
C PRO A 102 9.27 11.80 12.48
N VAL A 103 9.01 12.25 13.70
CA VAL A 103 9.32 11.49 14.92
C VAL A 103 8.40 10.28 15.03
N TYR A 104 7.12 10.48 14.74
CA TYR A 104 6.15 9.38 14.70
C TYR A 104 6.46 8.40 13.56
N ALA A 105 6.74 8.90 12.36
CA ALA A 105 7.12 8.07 11.21
C ALA A 105 8.35 7.18 11.52
N ARG A 106 9.39 7.75 12.15
CA ARG A 106 10.58 6.99 12.58
C ARG A 106 10.25 5.89 13.57
N LYS A 107 9.35 6.14 14.52
CA LYS A 107 8.90 5.13 15.49
C LYS A 107 8.17 3.97 14.82
N LEU A 108 7.46 4.23 13.72
CA LEU A 108 6.81 3.19 12.90
C LEU A 108 7.79 2.40 12.04
N GLY A 109 9.07 2.74 12.06
CA GLY A 109 10.12 2.08 11.29
C GLY A 109 10.36 2.66 9.90
N VAL A 110 9.82 3.85 9.62
CA VAL A 110 10.11 4.60 8.38
C VAL A 110 11.53 5.15 8.44
N ASP A 111 12.31 4.90 7.41
CA ASP A 111 13.56 5.59 7.16
C ASP A 111 13.25 7.00 6.64
N VAL A 112 13.17 7.94 7.58
CA VAL A 112 12.78 9.33 7.29
C VAL A 112 13.85 10.09 6.51
N ASP A 113 15.12 9.67 6.59
CA ASP A 113 16.22 10.30 5.91
C ASP A 113 16.20 9.99 4.40
N ASN A 114 15.57 8.88 4.00
CA ASN A 114 15.35 8.44 2.62
C ASN A 114 13.89 8.54 2.15
N LEU A 115 13.00 9.13 2.95
CA LEU A 115 11.62 9.37 2.53
C LEU A 115 11.51 10.69 1.77
N LEU A 116 11.07 10.66 0.52
CA LEU A 116 10.75 11.87 -0.23
C LEU A 116 9.43 12.47 0.25
N VAL A 117 9.45 13.69 0.75
CA VAL A 117 8.24 14.39 1.21
C VAL A 117 8.00 15.63 0.37
N SER A 118 6.75 15.83 -0.04
CA SER A 118 6.28 17.05 -0.72
C SER A 118 5.07 17.60 0.01
N GLN A 119 5.04 18.92 0.23
CA GLN A 119 3.95 19.65 0.87
C GLN A 119 3.40 20.70 -0.09
N PRO A 120 2.52 20.30 -1.03
CA PRO A 120 1.98 21.19 -2.05
C PRO A 120 0.90 22.11 -1.48
N ASP A 121 0.76 23.31 -2.07
CA ASP A 121 -0.19 24.32 -1.63
C ASP A 121 -1.62 24.08 -2.13
N TYR A 122 -1.81 23.35 -3.26
CA TYR A 122 -3.11 23.09 -3.87
C TYR A 122 -3.17 21.74 -4.60
N GLY A 123 -4.38 21.30 -4.90
CA GLY A 123 -4.64 19.94 -5.39
C GLY A 123 -4.01 19.62 -6.74
N GLU A 124 -4.01 20.57 -7.72
CA GLU A 124 -3.37 20.38 -9.01
C GLU A 124 -1.86 20.15 -8.87
N GLN A 125 -1.18 20.94 -8.03
CA GLN A 125 0.25 20.81 -7.75
C GLN A 125 0.56 19.44 -7.12
N ALA A 126 -0.23 19.03 -6.12
CA ALA A 126 -0.10 17.73 -5.48
C ALA A 126 -0.17 16.57 -6.48
N LEU A 127 -1.16 16.61 -7.37
CA LEU A 127 -1.39 15.55 -8.35
C LEU A 127 -0.37 15.56 -9.50
N GLU A 128 0.16 16.74 -9.87
CA GLU A 128 1.25 16.86 -10.84
C GLU A 128 2.57 16.32 -10.28
N ILE A 129 2.92 16.66 -9.04
CA ILE A 129 4.10 16.11 -8.34
C ILE A 129 3.96 14.59 -8.23
N THR A 130 2.79 14.09 -7.79
CA THR A 130 2.48 12.67 -7.76
C THR A 130 2.72 12.00 -9.12
N SER A 131 2.22 12.62 -10.19
CA SER A 131 2.38 12.12 -11.55
C SER A 131 3.84 12.11 -12.01
N ALA A 132 4.62 13.13 -11.68
CA ALA A 132 6.04 13.24 -12.03
C ALA A 132 6.86 12.16 -11.32
N LEU A 133 6.67 11.99 -10.02
CA LEU A 133 7.33 10.95 -9.21
C LEU A 133 7.03 9.54 -9.74
N ILE A 134 5.78 9.24 -10.05
CA ILE A 134 5.39 7.92 -10.60
C ILE A 134 6.01 7.68 -11.98
N ARG A 135 6.06 8.71 -12.84
CA ARG A 135 6.65 8.60 -14.19
C ARG A 135 8.15 8.33 -14.17
N SER A 136 8.86 8.70 -13.11
CA SER A 136 10.28 8.38 -12.97
C SER A 136 10.55 6.87 -12.99
N GLY A 137 9.55 6.06 -12.60
CA GLY A 137 9.68 4.61 -12.47
C GLY A 137 10.54 4.15 -11.30
N SER A 138 10.96 5.08 -10.44
CA SER A 138 11.88 4.81 -9.31
C SER A 138 11.16 4.69 -7.97
N ILE A 139 9.84 4.97 -7.91
CA ILE A 139 9.08 4.98 -6.67
C ILE A 139 8.26 3.69 -6.54
N ASP A 140 8.49 2.95 -5.46
CA ASP A 140 7.78 1.71 -5.15
C ASP A 140 6.42 1.95 -4.49
N VAL A 141 6.37 2.91 -3.57
CA VAL A 141 5.14 3.33 -2.89
C VAL A 141 5.07 4.85 -2.83
N LEU A 142 3.89 5.39 -3.13
CA LEU A 142 3.58 6.80 -2.99
C LEU A 142 2.26 6.96 -2.24
N VAL A 143 2.29 7.75 -1.17
CA VAL A 143 1.11 8.08 -0.36
C VAL A 143 0.71 9.52 -0.65
N VAL A 144 -0.60 9.77 -0.80
CA VAL A 144 -1.20 11.11 -0.85
C VAL A 144 -2.13 11.26 0.35
N ASP A 145 -1.76 12.10 1.29
CA ASP A 145 -2.51 12.35 2.53
C ASP A 145 -2.93 13.81 2.62
N SER A 146 -4.19 14.15 2.48
CA SER A 146 -5.33 13.31 2.13
C SER A 146 -6.10 13.88 0.93
N VAL A 147 -6.99 13.06 0.33
CA VAL A 147 -7.88 13.52 -0.74
C VAL A 147 -8.75 14.69 -0.30
N ALA A 148 -9.12 14.74 1.00
CA ALA A 148 -9.94 15.81 1.55
C ALA A 148 -9.26 17.19 1.47
N ALA A 149 -7.93 17.22 1.54
CA ALA A 149 -7.11 18.44 1.48
C ALA A 149 -6.71 18.84 0.04
N LEU A 150 -7.03 18.04 -0.98
CA LEU A 150 -6.76 18.37 -2.38
C LEU A 150 -7.73 19.46 -2.86
N VAL A 151 -7.54 20.68 -2.38
CA VAL A 151 -8.36 21.83 -2.76
C VAL A 151 -7.89 22.33 -4.13
N PRO A 152 -8.81 22.51 -5.12
CA PRO A 152 -8.47 23.12 -6.40
C PRO A 152 -7.98 24.55 -6.24
N LYS A 153 -7.00 24.96 -7.06
CA LYS A 153 -6.44 26.31 -7.00
C LYS A 153 -7.52 27.38 -7.19
N ALA A 154 -8.46 27.16 -8.10
CA ALA A 154 -9.57 28.08 -8.35
C ALA A 154 -10.49 28.29 -7.13
N GLU A 155 -10.54 27.32 -6.22
CA GLU A 155 -11.28 27.41 -4.95
C GLU A 155 -10.49 28.23 -3.92
N LEU A 156 -9.15 28.14 -3.93
CA LEU A 156 -8.28 28.91 -3.04
C LEU A 156 -8.18 30.38 -3.46
N ASP A 157 -8.21 30.65 -4.77
CA ASP A 157 -8.15 32.00 -5.33
C ASP A 157 -9.51 32.72 -5.27
N GLY A 158 -10.63 32.02 -4.97
CA GLY A 158 -11.98 32.54 -4.87
C GLY A 158 -12.24 33.27 -3.55
N GLU A 159 -13.35 34.00 -3.49
CA GLU A 159 -13.77 34.71 -2.27
C GLU A 159 -14.38 33.75 -1.24
N MET A 160 -14.26 34.09 0.05
CA MET A 160 -14.89 33.34 1.14
C MET A 160 -16.40 33.28 0.97
N GLY A 161 -16.95 32.05 0.86
CA GLY A 161 -18.41 31.83 0.69
C GLY A 161 -18.82 31.61 -0.76
N GLU A 162 -17.91 31.72 -1.72
CA GLU A 162 -18.16 31.37 -3.12
C GLU A 162 -18.39 29.87 -3.28
N SER A 163 -19.37 29.47 -4.08
CA SER A 163 -19.73 28.06 -4.26
C SER A 163 -18.93 27.43 -5.40
N HIS A 164 -17.97 26.57 -5.05
CA HIS A 164 -17.14 25.82 -6.00
C HIS A 164 -17.56 24.36 -6.14
N MET A 165 -18.86 24.10 -6.21
CA MET A 165 -19.40 22.73 -6.23
C MET A 165 -18.80 21.87 -7.35
N GLY A 166 -18.20 20.73 -6.94
CA GLY A 166 -17.74 19.68 -7.86
C GLY A 166 -16.36 19.88 -8.48
N LEU A 167 -15.64 20.98 -8.20
CA LEU A 167 -14.30 21.21 -8.74
C LEU A 167 -13.31 20.12 -8.30
N GLN A 168 -13.28 19.78 -7.03
CA GLN A 168 -12.44 18.70 -6.51
C GLN A 168 -12.75 17.34 -7.15
N ALA A 169 -14.04 17.03 -7.35
CA ALA A 169 -14.43 15.77 -8.01
C ALA A 169 -14.01 15.73 -9.49
N ARG A 170 -14.04 16.88 -10.17
CA ARG A 170 -13.57 17.03 -11.55
C ARG A 170 -12.06 16.88 -11.64
N LEU A 171 -11.31 17.53 -10.74
CA LEU A 171 -9.86 17.42 -10.60
C LEU A 171 -9.44 15.95 -10.38
N MET A 172 -10.04 15.26 -9.42
CA MET A 172 -9.78 13.86 -9.14
C MET A 172 -10.10 12.96 -10.35
N SER A 173 -11.20 13.21 -11.05
CA SER A 173 -11.56 12.44 -12.25
C SER A 173 -10.53 12.60 -13.38
N GLN A 174 -10.01 13.81 -13.57
CA GLN A 174 -8.99 14.09 -14.57
C GLN A 174 -7.64 13.45 -14.20
N ALA A 175 -7.21 13.63 -12.95
CA ALA A 175 -5.96 13.10 -12.45
C ALA A 175 -5.91 11.56 -12.50
N LEU A 176 -6.94 10.89 -12.00
CA LEU A 176 -6.98 9.42 -11.96
C LEU A 176 -6.99 8.80 -13.36
N ARG A 177 -7.60 9.44 -14.35
CA ARG A 177 -7.52 9.02 -15.76
C ARG A 177 -6.08 9.00 -16.27
N LYS A 178 -5.27 10.01 -15.91
CA LYS A 178 -3.85 10.10 -16.28
C LYS A 178 -3.00 9.13 -15.47
N LEU A 179 -3.20 9.09 -14.15
CA LEU A 179 -2.38 8.33 -13.22
C LEU A 179 -2.50 6.82 -13.39
N THR A 180 -3.70 6.29 -13.67
CA THR A 180 -3.91 4.82 -13.70
C THR A 180 -3.00 4.10 -14.68
N GLY A 181 -2.82 4.66 -15.89
CA GLY A 181 -1.94 4.04 -16.90
C GLY A 181 -0.45 4.17 -16.57
N VAL A 182 -0.06 5.25 -15.90
CA VAL A 182 1.33 5.49 -15.48
C VAL A 182 1.68 4.60 -14.28
N VAL A 183 0.78 4.49 -13.31
CA VAL A 183 0.91 3.63 -12.12
C VAL A 183 1.11 2.17 -12.51
N ASP A 184 0.32 1.65 -13.47
CA ASP A 184 0.48 0.27 -13.94
C ASP A 184 1.84 0.02 -14.59
N LYS A 185 2.34 0.98 -15.39
CA LYS A 185 3.64 0.88 -16.07
C LYS A 185 4.81 0.97 -15.11
N SER A 186 4.78 1.91 -14.16
CA SER A 186 5.85 2.13 -13.17
C SER A 186 5.88 1.08 -12.07
N LYS A 187 4.82 0.28 -11.91
CA LYS A 187 4.62 -0.65 -10.81
C LYS A 187 4.63 0.00 -9.42
N THR A 188 4.37 1.31 -9.35
CA THR A 188 4.22 2.04 -8.08
C THR A 188 2.92 1.62 -7.38
N CYS A 189 2.96 1.38 -6.08
CA CYS A 189 1.77 1.27 -5.24
C CYS A 189 1.32 2.70 -4.87
N LEU A 190 0.24 3.20 -5.46
CA LEU A 190 -0.30 4.53 -5.17
C LEU A 190 -1.43 4.44 -4.15
N ILE A 191 -1.22 5.01 -2.96
CA ILE A 191 -2.17 5.00 -1.86
C ILE A 191 -2.74 6.40 -1.66
N PHE A 192 -4.06 6.52 -1.75
CA PHE A 192 -4.79 7.72 -1.34
C PHE A 192 -5.40 7.50 0.04
N ILE A 193 -5.10 8.37 0.98
CA ILE A 193 -5.81 8.46 2.25
C ILE A 193 -7.04 9.35 2.05
N ASN A 194 -8.19 8.94 2.60
CA ASN A 194 -9.43 9.68 2.43
C ASN A 194 -10.23 9.75 3.73
N GLN A 195 -11.02 10.80 3.86
CA GLN A 195 -11.90 11.04 4.99
C GLN A 195 -13.34 10.68 4.63
N ILE A 196 -14.12 10.32 5.66
CA ILE A 196 -15.56 10.12 5.55
C ILE A 196 -16.27 11.45 5.77
N ARG A 197 -17.32 11.69 5.00
CA ARG A 197 -18.28 12.78 5.15
C ARG A 197 -19.68 12.18 5.13
N GLU A 198 -20.59 12.79 5.82
CA GLU A 198 -22.00 12.42 5.81
C GLU A 198 -22.77 13.23 4.78
N LYS A 199 -23.62 12.56 4.03
CA LYS A 199 -24.56 13.22 3.11
C LYS A 199 -25.77 13.69 3.89
N ILE A 200 -26.05 14.98 3.81
CA ILE A 200 -27.24 15.59 4.41
C ILE A 200 -28.48 15.07 3.66
N GLY A 201 -29.55 14.72 4.39
CA GLY A 201 -30.85 14.36 3.83
C GLY A 201 -31.01 12.89 3.40
N VAL A 202 -30.05 12.01 3.70
CA VAL A 202 -30.20 10.56 3.44
C VAL A 202 -30.98 9.93 4.60
N MET A 203 -32.28 9.69 4.41
CA MET A 203 -33.13 9.05 5.42
C MET A 203 -33.02 7.51 5.41
N PHE A 204 -32.62 6.89 4.30
CA PHE A 204 -32.49 5.44 4.15
C PHE A 204 -31.16 5.09 3.50
N GLY A 205 -30.54 4.00 3.97
CA GLY A 205 -29.24 3.52 3.48
C GLY A 205 -28.04 4.13 4.21
N ASN A 206 -26.84 3.97 3.67
CA ASN A 206 -25.62 4.51 4.31
C ASN A 206 -25.36 5.96 3.88
N PRO A 207 -25.42 6.93 4.82
CA PRO A 207 -25.16 8.34 4.54
C PRO A 207 -23.68 8.62 4.27
N GLU A 208 -22.78 7.74 4.70
CA GLU A 208 -21.34 7.95 4.61
C GLU A 208 -20.84 7.96 3.15
N THR A 209 -20.01 8.90 2.83
CA THR A 209 -19.31 9.00 1.56
C THR A 209 -17.89 9.50 1.77
N THR A 210 -16.99 9.19 0.83
CA THR A 210 -15.63 9.73 0.83
C THR A 210 -15.57 11.02 0.00
N THR A 211 -14.60 11.90 0.32
CA THR A 211 -14.34 13.16 -0.41
C THR A 211 -13.78 12.91 -1.82
N GLY A 212 -13.70 13.94 -2.67
CA GLY A 212 -13.15 13.84 -4.02
C GLY A 212 -14.07 13.19 -5.05
N GLY A 213 -15.37 13.03 -4.75
CA GLY A 213 -16.38 12.50 -5.66
C GLY A 213 -16.32 10.96 -5.82
N ARG A 214 -16.79 10.47 -7.00
CA ARG A 214 -16.90 9.03 -7.27
C ARG A 214 -15.70 8.43 -7.98
N ALA A 215 -14.81 9.24 -8.56
CA ALA A 215 -13.74 8.76 -9.43
C ALA A 215 -12.83 7.74 -8.74
N LEU A 216 -12.35 8.06 -7.54
CA LEU A 216 -11.46 7.17 -6.79
C LEU A 216 -12.10 5.81 -6.47
N LYS A 217 -13.41 5.79 -6.18
CA LYS A 217 -14.18 4.54 -5.95
C LYS A 217 -14.15 3.61 -7.17
N PHE A 218 -14.09 4.15 -8.39
CA PHE A 218 -14.02 3.37 -9.63
C PHE A 218 -12.58 2.97 -9.97
N TYR A 219 -11.64 3.91 -9.89
CA TYR A 219 -10.24 3.71 -10.30
C TYR A 219 -9.46 2.85 -9.32
N ALA A 220 -9.69 2.97 -8.01
CA ALA A 220 -9.03 2.14 -7.02
C ALA A 220 -9.25 0.64 -7.28
N SER A 221 -8.17 -0.13 -7.22
CA SER A 221 -8.20 -1.60 -7.30
C SER A 221 -8.48 -2.22 -5.95
N VAL A 222 -8.01 -1.59 -4.87
CA VAL A 222 -8.26 -1.98 -3.48
C VAL A 222 -8.79 -0.77 -2.72
N ARG A 223 -9.81 -0.98 -1.91
CA ARG A 223 -10.35 0.01 -0.97
C ARG A 223 -10.56 -0.64 0.38
N VAL A 224 -10.05 -0.01 1.42
CA VAL A 224 -10.17 -0.48 2.80
C VAL A 224 -10.82 0.58 3.68
N ASP A 225 -11.81 0.17 4.44
CA ASP A 225 -12.50 0.98 5.45
C ASP A 225 -11.90 0.65 6.82
N ILE A 226 -11.40 1.67 7.52
CA ILE A 226 -10.73 1.54 8.82
C ILE A 226 -11.61 2.13 9.90
N ARG A 227 -11.85 1.35 10.96
CA ARG A 227 -12.67 1.76 12.11
C ARG A 227 -11.96 1.42 13.41
N ARG A 228 -11.93 2.36 14.33
CA ARG A 228 -11.63 2.09 15.73
C ARG A 228 -12.83 1.40 16.37
N ILE A 229 -12.60 0.25 17.04
CA ILE A 229 -13.69 -0.52 17.68
C ILE A 229 -13.59 -0.52 19.21
N ALA A 230 -12.38 -0.39 19.78
CA ALA A 230 -12.18 -0.33 21.22
C ALA A 230 -10.91 0.43 21.57
N ALA A 231 -10.83 0.96 22.78
CA ALA A 231 -9.58 1.48 23.35
C ALA A 231 -8.83 0.36 24.07
N ILE A 232 -7.51 0.34 23.92
CA ILE A 232 -6.61 -0.52 24.69
C ILE A 232 -6.09 0.28 25.86
N LYS A 233 -6.23 -0.27 27.05
CA LYS A 233 -5.84 0.39 28.30
C LYS A 233 -4.76 -0.40 29.03
N ASP A 234 -3.87 0.33 29.67
CA ASP A 234 -2.95 -0.19 30.68
C ASP A 234 -3.24 0.57 31.98
N GLY A 235 -3.91 -0.11 32.93
CA GLY A 235 -4.52 0.53 34.07
C GLY A 235 -5.61 1.55 33.63
N GLU A 236 -5.44 2.82 34.02
CA GLU A 236 -6.34 3.92 33.60
C GLU A 236 -5.91 4.58 32.28
N ALA A 237 -4.67 4.39 31.85
CA ALA A 237 -4.12 5.01 30.66
C ALA A 237 -4.60 4.32 29.38
N VAL A 238 -5.03 5.09 28.39
CA VAL A 238 -5.31 4.58 27.03
C VAL A 238 -3.99 4.54 26.25
N ILE A 239 -3.49 3.35 25.98
CA ILE A 239 -2.21 3.12 25.30
C ILE A 239 -2.36 2.82 23.80
N GLY A 240 -3.58 2.58 23.33
CA GLY A 240 -3.79 2.23 21.92
C GLY A 240 -5.26 2.00 21.59
N ASN A 241 -5.48 1.54 20.37
CA ASN A 241 -6.80 1.21 19.85
C ASN A 241 -6.81 -0.18 19.20
N ARG A 242 -7.88 -0.94 19.46
CA ARG A 242 -8.28 -2.07 18.63
C ARG A 242 -8.93 -1.52 17.38
N THR A 243 -8.40 -1.88 16.22
CA THR A 243 -8.81 -1.36 14.91
C THR A 243 -9.36 -2.49 14.06
N LYS A 244 -10.47 -2.24 13.41
CA LYS A 244 -11.08 -3.14 12.42
C LYS A 244 -10.92 -2.54 11.04
N VAL A 245 -10.45 -3.34 10.09
CA VAL A 245 -10.29 -2.98 8.68
C VAL A 245 -11.14 -3.90 7.84
N LYS A 246 -11.98 -3.32 6.98
CA LYS A 246 -12.81 -4.04 6.02
C LYS A 246 -12.34 -3.77 4.60
N VAL A 247 -12.06 -4.81 3.85
CA VAL A 247 -11.73 -4.74 2.42
C VAL A 247 -13.02 -4.59 1.63
N VAL A 248 -13.45 -3.35 1.36
CA VAL A 248 -14.76 -3.09 0.72
C VAL A 248 -14.72 -3.22 -0.80
N LYS A 249 -13.53 -3.19 -1.40
CA LYS A 249 -13.31 -3.43 -2.82
C LYS A 249 -11.94 -4.08 -3.03
N ASN A 250 -11.90 -5.12 -3.84
CA ASN A 250 -10.68 -5.76 -4.27
C ASN A 250 -10.88 -6.33 -5.69
N LYS A 251 -10.03 -5.91 -6.63
CA LYS A 251 -10.03 -6.41 -8.03
C LYS A 251 -9.09 -7.60 -8.23
N LEU A 252 -8.30 -7.97 -7.20
CA LEU A 252 -7.23 -8.96 -7.28
C LEU A 252 -7.50 -10.21 -6.45
N ALA A 253 -8.42 -10.12 -5.49
CA ALA A 253 -8.88 -11.21 -4.65
C ALA A 253 -10.34 -10.99 -4.22
N ALA A 254 -10.94 -11.95 -3.50
CA ALA A 254 -12.28 -11.82 -2.98
C ALA A 254 -12.39 -10.63 -1.99
N PRO A 255 -13.32 -9.69 -2.21
CA PRO A 255 -13.55 -8.57 -1.31
C PRO A 255 -14.34 -8.98 -0.06
N PHE A 256 -14.62 -8.00 0.81
CA PHE A 256 -15.43 -8.07 2.03
C PHE A 256 -14.84 -8.90 3.17
N ARG A 257 -13.55 -9.26 3.07
CA ARG A 257 -12.80 -9.80 4.20
C ARG A 257 -12.51 -8.69 5.20
N GLU A 258 -12.38 -9.09 6.45
CA GLU A 258 -12.11 -8.19 7.58
C GLU A 258 -10.85 -8.64 8.30
N ALA A 259 -10.14 -7.68 8.86
CA ALA A 259 -9.00 -7.88 9.74
C ALA A 259 -9.15 -7.02 10.99
N GLU A 260 -8.72 -7.53 12.13
CA GLU A 260 -8.68 -6.79 13.39
C GLU A 260 -7.29 -6.91 13.99
N PHE A 261 -6.74 -5.79 14.42
CA PHE A 261 -5.43 -5.72 15.06
C PHE A 261 -5.35 -4.51 16.00
N ASP A 262 -4.33 -4.52 16.83
CA ASP A 262 -4.06 -3.47 17.79
C ASP A 262 -3.11 -2.43 17.20
N ILE A 263 -3.44 -1.13 17.34
CA ILE A 263 -2.52 -0.01 17.08
C ILE A 263 -2.14 0.57 18.42
N ILE A 264 -0.86 0.51 18.78
CA ILE A 264 -0.31 1.07 20.01
C ILE A 264 0.24 2.47 19.71
N TYR A 265 -0.08 3.43 20.55
CA TYR A 265 0.36 4.81 20.37
C TYR A 265 1.88 4.91 20.48
N GLY A 266 2.50 5.49 19.46
CA GLY A 266 3.95 5.62 19.37
C GLY A 266 4.72 4.37 18.91
N GLU A 267 4.04 3.20 18.78
CA GLU A 267 4.67 1.97 18.26
C GLU A 267 4.06 1.52 16.91
N GLY A 268 2.78 1.88 16.65
CA GLY A 268 2.07 1.46 15.44
C GLY A 268 1.33 0.12 15.61
N ILE A 269 1.25 -0.66 14.53
CA ILE A 269 0.58 -1.96 14.55
C ILE A 269 1.35 -2.93 15.45
N SER A 270 0.67 -3.53 16.43
CA SER A 270 1.24 -4.53 17.32
C SER A 270 1.45 -5.85 16.58
N ARG A 271 2.67 -6.07 16.07
CA ARG A 271 3.03 -7.28 15.33
C ARG A 271 2.86 -8.55 16.17
N GLU A 272 3.27 -8.52 17.43
CA GLU A 272 3.14 -9.63 18.37
C GLU A 272 1.66 -9.88 18.71
N GLY A 273 0.86 -8.83 18.84
CA GLY A 273 -0.60 -8.93 19.03
C GLY A 273 -1.28 -9.62 17.86
N ASP A 274 -0.92 -9.22 16.65
CA ASP A 274 -1.44 -9.79 15.40
C ASP A 274 -1.05 -11.28 15.27
N LEU A 275 0.22 -11.62 15.55
CA LEU A 275 0.72 -13.00 15.59
C LEU A 275 -0.03 -13.85 16.61
N MET A 276 -0.25 -13.35 17.82
CA MET A 276 -0.97 -14.07 18.87
C MET A 276 -2.41 -14.38 18.46
N ASP A 277 -3.13 -13.37 17.96
CA ASP A 277 -4.54 -13.52 17.57
C ASP A 277 -4.70 -14.50 16.40
N LEU A 278 -3.84 -14.40 15.39
CA LEU A 278 -3.86 -15.29 14.24
C LEU A 278 -3.42 -16.70 14.59
N SER A 279 -2.39 -16.87 15.46
CA SER A 279 -1.90 -18.17 15.88
C SER A 279 -2.94 -18.93 16.69
N LEU A 280 -3.69 -18.24 17.53
CA LEU A 280 -4.83 -18.81 18.25
C LEU A 280 -5.94 -19.25 17.28
N ALA A 281 -6.29 -18.40 16.31
CA ALA A 281 -7.32 -18.69 15.32
C ALA A 281 -6.95 -19.89 14.41
N GLN A 282 -5.65 -20.11 14.17
CA GLN A 282 -5.13 -21.23 13.37
C GLN A 282 -4.70 -22.44 14.22
N ASN A 283 -4.94 -22.44 15.54
CA ASN A 283 -4.53 -23.48 16.48
C ASN A 283 -3.01 -23.80 16.46
N LEU A 284 -2.18 -22.81 16.13
CA LEU A 284 -0.71 -22.91 16.20
C LEU A 284 -0.19 -22.58 17.59
N ILE A 285 -0.85 -21.66 18.29
CA ILE A 285 -0.67 -21.42 19.72
C ILE A 285 -1.88 -21.98 20.44
N GLU A 286 -1.63 -22.77 21.47
CA GLU A 286 -2.65 -23.35 22.34
C GLU A 286 -2.86 -22.47 23.57
N LYS A 287 -4.12 -22.34 24.00
CA LYS A 287 -4.48 -21.65 25.24
C LYS A 287 -5.06 -22.66 26.24
N SER A 288 -4.39 -22.83 27.36
CA SER A 288 -4.85 -23.66 28.48
C SER A 288 -4.99 -22.79 29.72
N GLY A 289 -6.24 -22.47 30.08
CA GLY A 289 -6.54 -21.47 31.11
C GLY A 289 -5.94 -20.10 30.80
N SER A 290 -5.04 -19.60 31.62
CA SER A 290 -4.31 -18.35 31.40
C SER A 290 -2.96 -18.55 30.66
N TRP A 291 -2.55 -19.76 30.36
CA TRP A 291 -1.27 -20.07 29.74
C TRP A 291 -1.39 -20.19 28.22
N PHE A 292 -0.38 -19.66 27.54
CA PHE A 292 -0.19 -19.79 26.10
C PHE A 292 1.02 -20.70 25.85
N SER A 293 0.89 -21.62 24.89
CA SER A 293 1.94 -22.57 24.52
C SER A 293 2.10 -22.67 23.01
N TYR A 294 3.32 -22.79 22.53
CA TYR A 294 3.66 -23.02 21.13
C TYR A 294 4.52 -24.29 21.05
N LYS A 295 4.09 -25.29 20.23
CA LYS A 295 4.74 -26.59 20.08
C LYS A 295 5.04 -27.30 21.44
N GLY A 296 4.12 -27.13 22.41
CA GLY A 296 4.26 -27.72 23.76
C GLY A 296 5.07 -26.87 24.75
N GLU A 297 5.77 -25.84 24.33
CA GLU A 297 6.51 -24.92 25.19
C GLU A 297 5.64 -23.73 25.62
N ARG A 298 5.70 -23.40 26.92
CA ARG A 298 4.96 -22.25 27.47
C ARG A 298 5.65 -20.95 27.07
N ILE A 299 4.88 -20.06 26.44
CA ILE A 299 5.35 -18.73 25.97
C ILE A 299 4.88 -17.57 26.84
N GLY A 300 3.96 -17.81 27.79
CA GLY A 300 3.54 -16.78 28.74
C GLY A 300 2.23 -17.09 29.44
N GLN A 301 2.07 -16.49 30.62
CA GLN A 301 0.80 -16.47 31.34
C GLN A 301 0.12 -15.12 31.10
N GLY A 302 -1.05 -15.12 30.44
CA GLY A 302 -1.72 -13.93 29.97
C GLY A 302 -1.19 -13.43 28.63
N ARG A 303 -2.06 -12.67 27.91
CA ARG A 303 -1.77 -12.19 26.54
C ARG A 303 -0.56 -11.25 26.49
N GLU A 304 -0.45 -10.33 27.46
CA GLU A 304 0.64 -9.35 27.47
C GLU A 304 2.01 -9.99 27.74
N ASN A 305 2.09 -10.96 28.67
CA ASN A 305 3.34 -11.70 28.91
C ASN A 305 3.74 -12.53 27.69
N ALA A 306 2.78 -13.14 26.98
CA ALA A 306 3.07 -13.86 25.75
C ALA A 306 3.55 -12.93 24.63
N LYS A 307 2.97 -11.73 24.50
CA LYS A 307 3.44 -10.70 23.55
C LYS A 307 4.88 -10.26 23.90
N GLN A 308 5.16 -10.02 25.19
CA GLN A 308 6.51 -9.65 25.64
C GLN A 308 7.51 -10.77 25.34
N PHE A 309 7.15 -12.02 25.60
CA PHE A 309 7.99 -13.17 25.26
C PHE A 309 8.32 -13.19 23.75
N LEU A 310 7.35 -12.91 22.87
CA LEU A 310 7.59 -12.85 21.43
C LEU A 310 8.45 -11.64 21.02
N LYS A 311 8.38 -10.52 21.75
CA LYS A 311 9.30 -9.38 21.54
C LYS A 311 10.75 -9.78 21.87
N ASP A 312 10.95 -10.50 22.97
CA ASP A 312 12.27 -10.87 23.49
C ASP A 312 12.89 -12.08 22.74
N ASN A 313 12.06 -12.93 22.12
CA ASN A 313 12.49 -14.15 21.41
C ASN A 313 12.19 -14.05 19.91
N ALA A 314 13.07 -13.33 19.18
CA ALA A 314 12.91 -13.05 17.76
C ALA A 314 12.84 -14.33 16.90
N ASP A 315 13.59 -15.38 17.24
CA ASP A 315 13.62 -16.64 16.50
C ASP A 315 12.27 -17.36 16.56
N ILE A 316 11.68 -17.47 17.77
CA ILE A 316 10.37 -18.08 17.97
C ILE A 316 9.30 -17.26 17.26
N ARG A 317 9.36 -15.93 17.39
CA ARG A 317 8.46 -15.01 16.66
C ARG A 317 8.52 -15.25 15.16
N GLN A 318 9.70 -15.37 14.57
CA GLN A 318 9.87 -15.59 13.13
C GLN A 318 9.38 -16.97 12.68
N GLN A 319 9.56 -18.01 13.52
CA GLN A 319 9.00 -19.33 13.26
C GLN A 319 7.46 -19.29 13.23
N ILE A 320 6.85 -18.70 14.26
CA ILE A 320 5.39 -18.53 14.33
C ILE A 320 4.87 -17.75 13.14
N GLU A 321 5.53 -16.64 12.76
CA GLU A 321 5.15 -15.85 11.60
C GLU A 321 5.21 -16.68 10.31
N THR A 322 6.26 -17.47 10.13
CA THR A 322 6.41 -18.34 8.97
C THR A 322 5.31 -19.38 8.91
N ASP A 323 5.01 -20.03 10.04
CA ASP A 323 3.95 -21.04 10.14
C ASP A 323 2.56 -20.44 9.87
N ILE A 324 2.28 -19.25 10.40
CA ILE A 324 1.06 -18.48 10.13
C ILE A 324 0.94 -18.12 8.65
N ARG A 325 1.99 -17.56 8.04
CA ARG A 325 1.97 -17.16 6.64
C ARG A 325 1.74 -18.36 5.72
N LYS A 326 2.27 -19.53 6.06
CA LYS A 326 1.98 -20.80 5.36
C LYS A 326 0.53 -21.22 5.55
N ALA A 327 0.02 -21.23 6.79
CA ALA A 327 -1.36 -21.61 7.10
C ALA A 327 -2.39 -20.72 6.39
N LEU A 328 -2.09 -19.43 6.24
CA LEU A 328 -2.92 -18.47 5.54
C LEU A 328 -2.71 -18.43 4.01
N GLY A 329 -1.79 -19.26 3.47
CA GLY A 329 -1.49 -19.33 2.05
C GLY A 329 -0.77 -18.08 1.49
N LEU A 330 -0.16 -17.27 2.36
CA LEU A 330 0.60 -16.07 1.98
C LEU A 330 2.00 -16.39 1.46
N ILE A 331 2.53 -17.57 1.78
CA ILE A 331 3.80 -18.09 1.27
C ILE A 331 3.55 -19.47 0.64
N LYS A 332 4.01 -19.65 -0.60
CA LYS A 332 4.00 -20.98 -1.21
C LYS A 332 5.04 -21.89 -0.54
N PRO A 333 4.76 -23.21 -0.40
CA PRO A 333 5.68 -24.14 0.29
C PRO A 333 7.11 -24.15 -0.23
N GLU A 334 7.33 -23.84 -1.51
CA GLU A 334 8.65 -23.81 -2.15
C GLU A 334 9.50 -22.57 -1.80
N GLN A 335 8.89 -21.48 -1.31
CA GLN A 335 9.60 -20.24 -0.93
C GLN A 335 10.07 -20.24 0.53
N ALA A 336 9.65 -21.20 1.32
CA ALA A 336 9.97 -21.25 2.75
C ALA A 336 11.42 -21.72 3.05
N VAL A 337 12.14 -22.28 2.07
CA VAL A 337 13.51 -22.82 2.25
C VAL A 337 14.59 -21.76 1.98
N ASN A 338 14.28 -20.64 1.35
CA ASN A 338 15.23 -19.58 0.98
C ASN A 338 14.94 -18.23 1.68
N GLY A 339 14.62 -18.27 2.97
CA GLY A 339 14.49 -17.09 3.84
C GLY A 339 15.83 -16.50 4.28
N GLY A 340 16.82 -16.47 3.40
CA GLY A 340 18.08 -15.76 3.56
C GLY A 340 18.29 -14.86 2.37
N ALA A 341 18.36 -13.56 2.63
CA ALA A 341 18.82 -12.46 1.78
C ALA A 341 18.57 -12.61 0.27
N ASN A 342 17.70 -11.75 -0.27
CA ASN A 342 17.69 -11.51 -1.70
C ASN A 342 19.12 -11.21 -2.17
N PRO A 343 19.64 -11.86 -3.25
CA PRO A 343 20.93 -11.50 -3.77
C PRO A 343 20.90 -10.04 -4.22
N PRO A 344 21.98 -9.25 -3.97
CA PRO A 344 22.06 -7.88 -4.44
C PRO A 344 21.89 -7.87 -5.95
N VAL A 345 21.00 -7.03 -6.45
CA VAL A 345 20.87 -6.72 -7.87
C VAL A 345 22.26 -6.23 -8.32
N LYS A 346 22.91 -6.97 -9.18
CA LYS A 346 24.15 -6.52 -9.83
C LYS A 346 23.81 -5.29 -10.65
N GLY A 347 24.15 -4.13 -10.12
CA GLY A 347 24.14 -2.87 -10.86
C GLY A 347 25.09 -3.01 -12.05
N GLU A 348 24.63 -2.75 -13.25
CA GLU A 348 25.52 -2.51 -14.39
C GLU A 348 26.42 -1.31 -14.04
N PRO A 349 27.72 -1.38 -14.37
CA PRO A 349 28.61 -0.26 -14.14
C PRO A 349 28.17 0.95 -14.98
N PRO A 350 28.31 2.18 -14.45
CA PRO A 350 27.96 3.38 -15.21
C PRO A 350 28.78 3.47 -16.48
N PRO A 351 28.22 3.98 -17.60
CA PRO A 351 28.95 4.12 -18.85
C PRO A 351 30.14 5.06 -18.67
N ALA A 352 31.30 4.63 -19.16
CA ALA A 352 32.57 5.35 -19.09
C ALA A 352 32.42 6.77 -19.63
N ALA A 353 32.86 7.76 -18.84
CA ALA A 353 32.92 9.16 -19.22
C ALA A 353 33.76 9.33 -20.52
N ARG A 354 33.12 9.85 -21.56
CA ARG A 354 33.82 10.27 -22.78
C ARG A 354 34.78 11.39 -22.42
N GLN A 355 36.07 11.13 -22.61
CA GLN A 355 37.13 12.16 -22.51
C GLN A 355 36.87 13.22 -23.58
N ALA A 356 36.83 14.47 -23.18
CA ALA A 356 36.82 15.62 -24.08
C ALA A 356 38.17 15.75 -24.81
N PRO A 357 38.20 16.15 -26.11
CA PRO A 357 39.42 16.33 -26.82
C PRO A 357 40.20 17.57 -26.29
N ALA A 358 41.49 17.40 -26.10
CA ALA A 358 42.42 18.42 -25.70
C ALA A 358 42.45 19.59 -26.73
N SER A 359 42.23 20.81 -26.25
CA SER A 359 42.39 22.04 -27.05
C SER A 359 43.86 22.30 -27.38
N ALA A 360 44.16 22.42 -28.66
CA ALA A 360 45.46 22.81 -29.17
C ALA A 360 45.80 24.24 -28.76
N ALA A 361 46.95 24.43 -28.12
CA ALA A 361 47.54 25.73 -27.80
C ALA A 361 48.09 26.38 -29.08
N THR A 362 47.50 27.50 -29.46
CA THR A 362 48.00 28.37 -30.52
C THR A 362 49.12 29.23 -29.95
N ARG A 363 50.35 29.01 -30.42
CA ARG A 363 51.46 29.95 -30.23
C ARG A 363 51.29 31.12 -31.19
N THR A 364 51.23 32.33 -30.65
CA THR A 364 51.43 33.55 -31.42
C THR A 364 52.77 34.19 -31.03
N ARG A 365 53.41 34.63 -32.05
CA ARG A 365 54.60 35.49 -32.01
C ARG A 365 54.25 36.85 -31.45
#